data_4689b573a3253eba65ea9d97dfa93fab
#
_entry.id   4689b573a3253eba65ea9d97dfa93fab
#
_cell.length_a   1.000
_cell.length_b   1.000
_cell.length_c   1.000
_cell.angle_alpha   90.00
_cell.angle_beta   90.00
_cell.angle_gamma   90.00
#
_symmetry.space_group_name_H-M   'P 1'
#
loop_
_entity.id
_entity.type
_entity.pdbx_description
1 polymer ?
#
loop_
_entity_poly.entity_id
_entity_poly.type
_entity_poly.pdbx_seq_one_letter_code
_entity_poly.pdbx_strand_id
1 'polypeptide(L)'
;MLKRITVLLISLMVLTGLFAEGAIESASTPKYVASTSWVASIAEIAGLDGVDTVAPADLKHPPEYEITPMDVAKVAKAEIFMYGGYEAMMKTIAEAAEVKDECKVQVRTTNTLSNLTAMVERISAKAGTEEEGKKRLEEFEALFEEARIIIKENGLDKLRVWANKNQAEFSTDLGLNVVDTFGPGPLTSDELLKAKEDGYDLIIDNVHAIVTSPLSEIVPSTPILIWRNFPTSLEKDALYKVISGNLEMLWNEFGIK
;
A
#
# COMPACT_ATOMS: atom_id res chain seq x y z
N MET A 1 -17.02 65.33 -37.00
CA MET A 1 -16.25 64.11 -37.39
C MET A 1 -15.55 63.39 -36.17
N LEU A 2 -15.15 64.15 -35.16
CA LEU A 2 -14.40 63.58 -34.01
C LEU A 2 -15.21 62.59 -33.10
N LYS A 3 -16.53 62.77 -32.94
CA LYS A 3 -17.39 61.95 -32.07
C LYS A 3 -17.68 60.53 -32.62
N ARG A 4 -17.51 60.29 -33.93
CA ARG A 4 -17.76 58.99 -34.55
C ARG A 4 -16.52 58.06 -34.51
N ILE A 5 -15.34 58.59 -34.35
CA ILE A 5 -14.08 57.84 -34.27
C ILE A 5 -13.88 57.30 -32.86
N THR A 6 -14.33 58.02 -31.82
CA THR A 6 -14.21 57.56 -30.44
C THR A 6 -15.09 56.33 -30.11
N VAL A 7 -16.25 56.22 -30.73
CA VAL A 7 -17.17 55.07 -30.54
C VAL A 7 -16.62 53.79 -31.22
N LEU A 8 -15.91 53.94 -32.33
CA LEU A 8 -15.32 52.77 -33.05
C LEU A 8 -14.10 52.19 -32.33
N LEU A 9 -13.32 53.03 -31.64
CA LEU A 9 -12.17 52.57 -30.85
C LEU A 9 -12.56 51.86 -29.54
N ILE A 10 -13.67 52.24 -28.93
CA ILE A 10 -14.20 51.58 -27.73
C ILE A 10 -14.83 50.23 -28.08
N SER A 11 -15.44 50.10 -29.29
CA SER A 11 -16.04 48.82 -29.74
C SER A 11 -15.00 47.77 -30.12
N LEU A 12 -13.75 48.18 -30.48
CA LEU A 12 -12.67 47.26 -30.82
C LEU A 12 -11.91 46.74 -29.59
N MET A 13 -11.99 47.46 -28.44
CA MET A 13 -11.31 47.09 -27.20
C MET A 13 -12.10 46.08 -26.34
N VAL A 14 -13.39 45.88 -26.66
CA VAL A 14 -14.26 44.92 -25.94
C VAL A 14 -14.21 43.53 -26.56
N LEU A 15 -13.68 43.36 -27.77
CA LEU A 15 -13.66 42.06 -28.48
C LEU A 15 -12.37 41.25 -28.27
N THR A 16 -11.36 41.79 -27.55
CA THR A 16 -10.11 41.07 -27.27
C THR A 16 -10.02 40.46 -25.85
N GLY A 17 -11.10 40.56 -25.09
CA GLY A 17 -11.16 40.12 -23.67
C GLY A 17 -11.81 38.77 -23.43
N LEU A 18 -12.16 37.97 -24.44
CA LEU A 18 -12.96 36.73 -24.26
C LEU A 18 -12.29 35.46 -24.76
N PHE A 19 -10.98 35.47 -24.96
CA PHE A 19 -10.20 34.24 -25.04
C PHE A 19 -9.28 34.12 -23.84
N ALA A 20 -9.87 34.08 -22.64
CA ALA A 20 -9.27 33.31 -21.56
C ALA A 20 -9.56 31.84 -21.91
N GLU A 21 -8.75 31.26 -22.81
CA GLU A 21 -8.55 29.83 -22.79
C GLU A 21 -8.05 29.50 -21.41
N GLY A 22 -8.96 29.07 -20.54
CA GLY A 22 -8.58 28.29 -19.37
C GLY A 22 -7.76 27.14 -19.92
N ALA A 23 -6.44 27.21 -19.76
CA ALA A 23 -5.59 26.06 -19.90
C ALA A 23 -6.19 25.02 -18.94
N ILE A 24 -7.02 24.12 -19.47
CA ILE A 24 -7.26 22.84 -18.84
C ILE A 24 -5.86 22.24 -18.87
N GLU A 25 -5.19 22.32 -17.72
CA GLU A 25 -3.99 21.54 -17.48
C GLU A 25 -4.40 20.11 -17.82
N SER A 26 -4.00 19.65 -19.00
CA SER A 26 -4.25 18.28 -19.39
C SER A 26 -3.45 17.46 -18.40
N ALA A 27 -4.12 16.95 -17.37
CA ALA A 27 -3.52 16.00 -16.45
C ALA A 27 -2.85 14.95 -17.33
N SER A 28 -1.53 14.89 -17.30
CA SER A 28 -0.76 13.93 -18.08
C SER A 28 -1.29 12.54 -17.72
N THR A 29 -1.67 11.77 -18.73
CA THR A 29 -2.13 10.39 -18.50
C THR A 29 -1.02 9.65 -17.74
N PRO A 30 -1.30 9.05 -16.59
CA PRO A 30 -0.28 8.38 -15.83
C PRO A 30 0.28 7.20 -16.63
N LYS A 31 1.60 7.12 -16.68
CA LYS A 31 2.33 6.05 -17.35
C LYS A 31 2.11 4.71 -16.67
N TYR A 32 2.08 4.74 -15.34
CA TYR A 32 1.95 3.58 -14.47
C TYR A 32 0.71 3.69 -13.60
N VAL A 33 -0.09 2.63 -13.58
CA VAL A 33 -1.32 2.58 -12.77
C VAL A 33 -1.31 1.30 -11.93
N ALA A 34 -1.56 1.45 -10.65
CA ALA A 34 -1.70 0.34 -9.70
C ALA A 34 -3.17 0.20 -9.24
N SER A 35 -3.58 -0.99 -8.85
CA SER A 35 -4.93 -1.21 -8.30
C SER A 35 -5.13 -0.51 -6.96
N THR A 36 -4.11 -0.54 -6.10
CA THR A 36 -4.16 -0.03 -4.71
C THR A 36 -2.84 0.64 -4.33
N SER A 37 -2.84 1.37 -3.21
CA SER A 37 -1.63 1.98 -2.63
C SER A 37 -0.55 0.95 -2.27
N TRP A 38 -0.93 -0.27 -1.88
CA TRP A 38 0.03 -1.34 -1.61
C TRP A 38 0.78 -1.73 -2.87
N VAL A 39 0.06 -2.00 -3.95
CA VAL A 39 0.67 -2.32 -5.24
C VAL A 39 1.52 -1.17 -5.76
N ALA A 40 1.04 0.09 -5.61
CA ALA A 40 1.78 1.28 -6.00
C ALA A 40 3.09 1.44 -5.22
N SER A 41 3.09 1.15 -3.91
CA SER A 41 4.30 1.25 -3.10
C SER A 41 5.34 0.18 -3.43
N ILE A 42 4.92 -1.04 -3.82
CA ILE A 42 5.84 -2.06 -4.31
C ILE A 42 6.42 -1.64 -5.69
N ALA A 43 5.60 -1.02 -6.54
CA ALA A 43 6.07 -0.48 -7.81
C ALA A 43 7.05 0.70 -7.62
N GLU A 44 6.84 1.51 -6.59
CA GLU A 44 7.77 2.58 -6.21
C GLU A 44 9.14 2.00 -5.84
N ILE A 45 9.20 0.93 -5.04
CA ILE A 45 10.46 0.22 -4.72
C ILE A 45 11.12 -0.30 -6.01
N ALA A 46 10.35 -0.74 -6.99
CA ALA A 46 10.87 -1.20 -8.29
C ALA A 46 11.40 -0.06 -9.20
N GLY A 47 11.49 1.17 -8.69
CA GLY A 47 12.01 2.33 -9.41
C GLY A 47 10.99 3.08 -10.27
N LEU A 48 9.68 2.86 -10.07
CA LEU A 48 8.65 3.58 -10.79
C LEU A 48 8.20 4.81 -10.00
N ASP A 49 8.39 5.99 -10.59
CA ASP A 49 7.90 7.24 -10.03
C ASP A 49 6.56 7.63 -10.67
N GLY A 50 5.71 8.35 -9.91
CA GLY A 50 4.43 8.85 -10.41
C GLY A 50 3.40 7.75 -10.70
N VAL A 51 3.43 6.67 -9.95
CA VAL A 51 2.41 5.61 -10.02
C VAL A 51 1.08 6.16 -9.48
N ASP A 52 0.05 6.15 -10.31
CA ASP A 52 -1.32 6.49 -9.89
C ASP A 52 -2.09 5.22 -9.47
N THR A 53 -3.19 5.37 -8.75
CA THR A 53 -3.98 4.23 -8.28
C THR A 53 -5.42 4.27 -8.79
N VAL A 54 -6.02 3.07 -8.92
CA VAL A 54 -7.45 2.91 -9.17
C VAL A 54 -8.23 3.25 -7.90
N ALA A 55 -7.99 2.51 -6.81
CA ALA A 55 -8.59 2.81 -5.52
C ALA A 55 -7.85 4.00 -4.85
N PRO A 56 -8.57 4.96 -4.23
CA PRO A 56 -7.95 6.01 -3.42
C PRO A 56 -7.00 5.43 -2.37
N ALA A 57 -5.84 6.06 -2.20
CA ALA A 57 -4.79 5.53 -1.33
C ALA A 57 -5.19 5.48 0.16
N ASP A 58 -6.05 6.38 0.60
CA ASP A 58 -6.57 6.50 1.97
C ASP A 58 -7.78 5.60 2.26
N LEU A 59 -8.24 4.83 1.28
CA LEU A 59 -9.38 3.93 1.46
C LEU A 59 -9.02 2.78 2.42
N LYS A 60 -9.88 2.53 3.42
CA LYS A 60 -9.64 1.48 4.43
C LYS A 60 -9.70 0.06 3.86
N HIS A 61 -10.60 -0.16 2.88
CA HIS A 61 -10.82 -1.44 2.22
C HIS A 61 -10.69 -1.30 0.70
N PRO A 62 -9.49 -1.06 0.16
CA PRO A 62 -9.29 -0.83 -1.27
C PRO A 62 -9.87 -1.91 -2.19
N PRO A 63 -9.89 -3.21 -1.82
CA PRO A 63 -10.48 -4.26 -2.66
C PRO A 63 -11.97 -4.12 -2.94
N GLU A 64 -12.70 -3.38 -2.09
CA GLU A 64 -14.14 -3.15 -2.19
C GLU A 64 -14.49 -1.87 -2.99
N TYR A 65 -13.48 -1.20 -3.55
CA TYR A 65 -13.68 0.03 -4.31
C TYR A 65 -14.55 -0.20 -5.57
N GLU A 66 -15.57 0.64 -5.74
CA GLU A 66 -16.41 0.66 -6.92
C GLU A 66 -15.78 1.51 -8.02
N ILE A 67 -15.37 0.88 -9.11
CA ILE A 67 -14.69 1.56 -10.23
C ILE A 67 -15.62 2.54 -10.96
N THR A 68 -15.01 3.61 -11.44
CA THR A 68 -15.67 4.64 -12.25
C THR A 68 -15.26 4.52 -13.72
N PRO A 69 -16.00 5.14 -14.69
CA PRO A 69 -15.57 5.23 -16.06
C PRO A 69 -14.21 5.95 -16.24
N MET A 70 -13.85 6.86 -15.32
CA MET A 70 -12.55 7.50 -15.32
C MET A 70 -11.41 6.53 -14.99
N ASP A 71 -11.64 5.59 -14.05
CA ASP A 71 -10.66 4.56 -13.71
C ASP A 71 -10.41 3.63 -14.89
N VAL A 72 -11.48 3.22 -15.59
CA VAL A 72 -11.36 2.42 -16.81
C VAL A 72 -10.53 3.17 -17.87
N ALA A 73 -10.83 4.45 -18.10
CA ALA A 73 -10.09 5.27 -19.07
C ALA A 73 -8.61 5.49 -18.66
N LYS A 74 -8.32 5.60 -17.35
CA LYS A 74 -6.97 5.68 -16.78
C LYS A 74 -6.19 4.40 -17.08
N VAL A 75 -6.76 3.25 -16.72
CA VAL A 75 -6.14 1.94 -16.91
C VAL A 75 -5.94 1.61 -18.40
N ALA A 76 -6.90 1.94 -19.26
CA ALA A 76 -6.80 1.71 -20.70
C ALA A 76 -5.63 2.46 -21.38
N LYS A 77 -5.14 3.53 -20.76
CA LYS A 77 -4.04 4.36 -21.26
C LYS A 77 -2.70 4.07 -20.59
N ALA A 78 -2.69 3.26 -19.54
CA ALA A 78 -1.47 2.93 -18.81
C ALA A 78 -0.52 2.09 -19.67
N GLU A 79 0.78 2.40 -19.64
CA GLU A 79 1.82 1.54 -20.21
C GLU A 79 1.98 0.24 -19.41
N ILE A 80 1.91 0.36 -18.09
CA ILE A 80 1.93 -0.79 -17.18
C ILE A 80 0.79 -0.64 -16.17
N PHE A 81 -0.08 -1.65 -16.12
CA PHE A 81 -1.12 -1.80 -15.11
C PHE A 81 -0.75 -2.93 -14.14
N MET A 82 -0.66 -2.59 -12.86
CA MET A 82 -0.25 -3.48 -11.78
C MET A 82 -1.42 -3.74 -10.82
N TYR A 83 -1.60 -4.99 -10.38
CA TYR A 83 -2.75 -5.36 -9.55
C TYR A 83 -2.45 -6.55 -8.64
N GLY A 84 -3.09 -6.63 -7.48
CA GLY A 84 -2.92 -7.71 -6.50
C GLY A 84 -3.58 -9.02 -6.92
N GLY A 85 -4.66 -8.96 -7.68
CA GLY A 85 -5.39 -10.12 -8.19
C GLY A 85 -6.47 -10.65 -7.23
N TYR A 86 -6.57 -10.12 -6.03
CA TYR A 86 -7.60 -10.45 -5.03
C TYR A 86 -8.74 -9.42 -4.98
N GLU A 87 -8.57 -8.27 -5.61
CA GLU A 87 -9.54 -7.19 -5.63
C GLU A 87 -10.73 -7.55 -6.52
N ALA A 88 -11.96 -7.43 -6.00
CA ALA A 88 -13.18 -7.74 -6.73
C ALA A 88 -13.34 -6.88 -8.01
N MET A 89 -12.87 -5.62 -7.95
CA MET A 89 -12.90 -4.68 -9.08
C MET A 89 -12.03 -5.10 -10.27
N MET A 90 -11.01 -5.94 -10.04
CA MET A 90 -9.98 -6.25 -11.04
C MET A 90 -10.51 -6.93 -12.28
N LYS A 91 -11.44 -7.87 -12.13
CA LYS A 91 -12.04 -8.55 -13.28
C LYS A 91 -12.79 -7.55 -14.16
N THR A 92 -13.59 -6.71 -13.55
CA THR A 92 -14.41 -5.71 -14.27
C THR A 92 -13.54 -4.67 -14.98
N ILE A 93 -12.50 -4.12 -14.31
CA ILE A 93 -11.67 -3.08 -14.92
C ILE A 93 -10.78 -3.62 -16.03
N ALA A 94 -10.25 -4.83 -15.87
CA ALA A 94 -9.41 -5.47 -16.88
C ALA A 94 -10.19 -5.77 -18.18
N GLU A 95 -11.44 -6.21 -18.03
CA GLU A 95 -12.34 -6.47 -19.16
C GLU A 95 -12.77 -5.15 -19.82
N ALA A 96 -13.21 -4.17 -19.03
CA ALA A 96 -13.73 -2.89 -19.54
C ALA A 96 -12.65 -2.01 -20.19
N ALA A 97 -11.40 -2.08 -19.73
CA ALA A 97 -10.28 -1.30 -20.25
C ALA A 97 -9.53 -1.99 -21.40
N GLU A 98 -9.90 -3.23 -21.75
CA GLU A 98 -9.25 -4.05 -22.81
C GLU A 98 -7.71 -4.08 -22.68
N VAL A 99 -7.20 -4.13 -21.44
CA VAL A 99 -5.76 -4.09 -21.19
C VAL A 99 -5.09 -5.33 -21.76
N LYS A 100 -4.09 -5.14 -22.61
CA LYS A 100 -3.31 -6.23 -23.19
C LYS A 100 -2.51 -6.96 -22.11
N ASP A 101 -2.31 -8.28 -22.29
CA ASP A 101 -1.59 -9.09 -21.30
C ASP A 101 -0.14 -8.65 -21.11
N GLU A 102 0.51 -8.17 -22.17
CA GLU A 102 1.84 -7.60 -22.08
C GLU A 102 1.93 -6.31 -21.26
N CYS A 103 0.83 -5.62 -21.03
CA CYS A 103 0.77 -4.40 -20.20
C CYS A 103 0.38 -4.68 -18.74
N LYS A 104 0.05 -5.93 -18.39
CA LYS A 104 -0.38 -6.30 -17.04
C LYS A 104 0.74 -6.91 -16.22
N VAL A 105 0.78 -6.59 -14.93
CA VAL A 105 1.65 -7.22 -13.94
C VAL A 105 0.84 -7.55 -12.70
N GLN A 106 0.71 -8.84 -12.39
CA GLN A 106 0.13 -9.25 -11.11
C GLN A 106 1.21 -9.20 -10.03
N VAL A 107 0.89 -8.54 -8.92
CA VAL A 107 1.77 -8.27 -7.79
C VAL A 107 1.24 -8.99 -6.56
N ARG A 108 2.05 -9.84 -5.94
CA ARG A 108 1.70 -10.42 -4.64
C ARG A 108 1.95 -9.38 -3.55
N THR A 109 0.93 -9.08 -2.78
CA THR A 109 0.98 -8.07 -1.70
C THR A 109 1.24 -8.74 -0.34
N THR A 110 2.49 -9.02 -0.07
CA THR A 110 3.00 -9.56 1.21
C THR A 110 4.31 -8.86 1.54
N ASN A 111 4.47 -8.41 2.78
CA ASN A 111 5.65 -7.63 3.19
C ASN A 111 6.82 -8.51 3.64
N THR A 112 6.98 -9.72 3.09
CA THR A 112 8.20 -10.50 3.30
C THR A 112 9.30 -10.03 2.37
N LEU A 113 10.56 -10.04 2.82
CA LEU A 113 11.69 -9.59 2.00
C LEU A 113 11.79 -10.39 0.70
N SER A 114 11.60 -11.70 0.75
CA SER A 114 11.62 -12.56 -0.43
C SER A 114 10.55 -12.20 -1.46
N ASN A 115 9.34 -11.83 -0.99
CA ASN A 115 8.28 -11.39 -1.89
C ASN A 115 8.56 -10.01 -2.47
N LEU A 116 9.03 -9.06 -1.66
CA LEU A 116 9.41 -7.72 -2.14
C LEU A 116 10.49 -7.84 -3.21
N THR A 117 11.55 -8.64 -2.98
CA THR A 117 12.60 -8.92 -3.98
C THR A 117 12.00 -9.43 -5.29
N ALA A 118 11.19 -10.49 -5.23
CA ALA A 118 10.62 -11.09 -6.44
C ALA A 118 9.69 -10.13 -7.21
N MET A 119 8.92 -9.31 -6.50
CA MET A 119 8.02 -8.34 -7.16
C MET A 119 8.78 -7.15 -7.73
N VAL A 120 9.80 -6.65 -7.02
CA VAL A 120 10.68 -5.57 -7.50
C VAL A 120 11.40 -6.01 -8.77
N GLU A 121 12.02 -7.18 -8.79
CA GLU A 121 12.68 -7.74 -9.98
C GLU A 121 11.71 -7.86 -11.16
N ARG A 122 10.50 -8.37 -10.91
CA ARG A 122 9.49 -8.56 -11.95
C ARG A 122 8.99 -7.25 -12.53
N ILE A 123 8.75 -6.24 -11.69
CA ILE A 123 8.21 -4.93 -12.11
C ILE A 123 9.32 -4.13 -12.80
N SER A 124 10.52 -4.07 -12.20
CA SER A 124 11.65 -3.31 -12.74
C SER A 124 12.10 -3.82 -14.09
N ALA A 125 12.19 -5.15 -14.28
CA ALA A 125 12.48 -5.76 -15.58
C ALA A 125 11.44 -5.40 -16.66
N LYS A 126 10.17 -5.25 -16.26
CA LYS A 126 9.10 -4.81 -17.15
C LYS A 126 9.19 -3.33 -17.52
N ALA A 127 9.62 -2.51 -16.58
CA ALA A 127 9.69 -1.05 -16.72
C ALA A 127 11.05 -0.55 -17.24
N GLY A 128 12.10 -1.39 -17.20
CA GLY A 128 13.48 -1.01 -17.53
C GLY A 128 14.13 -0.15 -16.42
N THR A 129 13.83 -0.47 -15.15
CA THR A 129 14.28 0.28 -13.96
C THR A 129 15.07 -0.58 -12.98
N GLU A 130 15.73 -1.66 -13.45
CA GLU A 130 16.39 -2.68 -12.64
C GLU A 130 17.44 -2.10 -11.68
N GLU A 131 18.25 -1.16 -12.13
CA GLU A 131 19.30 -0.53 -11.30
C GLU A 131 18.70 0.28 -10.14
N GLU A 132 17.63 1.06 -10.42
CA GLU A 132 16.96 1.85 -9.39
C GLU A 132 16.17 0.95 -8.44
N GLY A 133 15.48 -0.06 -8.96
CA GLY A 133 14.76 -1.05 -8.16
C GLY A 133 15.70 -1.79 -7.21
N LYS A 134 16.86 -2.23 -7.69
CA LYS A 134 17.89 -2.87 -6.84
C LYS A 134 18.36 -1.94 -5.73
N LYS A 135 18.67 -0.69 -6.06
CA LYS A 135 19.13 0.30 -5.08
C LYS A 135 18.12 0.55 -3.98
N ARG A 136 16.82 0.70 -4.33
CA ARG A 136 15.75 0.90 -3.33
C ARG A 136 15.51 -0.36 -2.51
N LEU A 137 15.66 -1.54 -3.10
CA LEU A 137 15.52 -2.81 -2.38
C LEU A 137 16.61 -3.00 -1.32
N GLU A 138 17.86 -2.55 -1.55
CA GLU A 138 18.95 -2.61 -0.58
C GLU A 138 18.61 -1.93 0.76
N GLU A 139 17.78 -0.88 0.75
CA GLU A 139 17.30 -0.22 1.97
C GLU A 139 16.36 -1.13 2.78
N PHE A 140 15.51 -1.90 2.10
CA PHE A 140 14.63 -2.88 2.75
C PHE A 140 15.43 -4.09 3.27
N GLU A 141 16.41 -4.56 2.53
CA GLU A 141 17.31 -5.64 2.96
C GLU A 141 18.00 -5.26 4.27
N ALA A 142 18.54 -4.04 4.35
CA ALA A 142 19.19 -3.53 5.55
C ALA A 142 18.20 -3.42 6.73
N LEU A 143 16.99 -2.91 6.51
CA LEU A 143 15.94 -2.79 7.54
C LEU A 143 15.54 -4.16 8.11
N PHE A 144 15.34 -5.16 7.23
CA PHE A 144 14.96 -6.50 7.66
C PHE A 144 16.07 -7.21 8.41
N GLU A 145 17.32 -7.07 7.94
CA GLU A 145 18.46 -7.69 8.62
C GLU A 145 18.69 -7.09 10.00
N GLU A 146 18.65 -5.77 10.12
CA GLU A 146 18.72 -5.07 11.41
C GLU A 146 17.60 -5.52 12.35
N ALA A 147 16.36 -5.59 11.85
CA ALA A 147 15.23 -6.04 12.65
C ALA A 147 15.40 -7.47 13.17
N ARG A 148 15.88 -8.40 12.32
CA ARG A 148 16.15 -9.80 12.71
C ARG A 148 17.22 -9.91 13.79
N ILE A 149 18.26 -9.10 13.68
CA ILE A 149 19.34 -9.03 14.69
C ILE A 149 18.74 -8.55 16.02
N ILE A 150 18.02 -7.44 16.03
CA ILE A 150 17.40 -6.86 17.22
C ILE A 150 16.43 -7.85 17.88
N ILE A 151 15.57 -8.49 17.09
CA ILE A 151 14.62 -9.52 17.58
C ILE A 151 15.35 -10.64 18.28
N LYS A 152 16.41 -11.16 17.69
CA LYS A 152 17.19 -12.27 18.25
C LYS A 152 17.99 -11.88 19.50
N GLU A 153 18.65 -10.72 19.46
CA GLU A 153 19.47 -10.24 20.59
C GLU A 153 18.64 -9.94 21.84
N ASN A 154 17.39 -9.51 21.64
CA ASN A 154 16.46 -9.23 22.74
C ASN A 154 15.55 -10.41 23.09
N GLY A 155 15.72 -11.57 22.46
CA GLY A 155 14.98 -12.80 22.77
C GLY A 155 13.52 -12.78 22.32
N LEU A 156 13.13 -11.85 21.44
CA LEU A 156 11.76 -11.75 20.92
C LEU A 156 11.41 -12.93 20.00
N ASP A 157 12.41 -13.61 19.44
CA ASP A 157 12.30 -14.86 18.68
C ASP A 157 11.79 -16.05 19.51
N LYS A 158 11.75 -15.91 20.84
CA LYS A 158 11.25 -16.94 21.77
C LYS A 158 9.82 -16.69 22.22
N LEU A 159 9.28 -15.51 21.99
CA LEU A 159 7.92 -15.16 22.35
C LEU A 159 6.92 -16.01 21.58
N ARG A 160 5.88 -16.46 22.25
CA ARG A 160 4.73 -17.13 21.61
C ARG A 160 3.83 -16.07 21.01
N VAL A 161 3.93 -15.87 19.70
CA VAL A 161 3.18 -14.83 18.98
C VAL A 161 1.91 -15.41 18.37
N TRP A 162 0.76 -14.77 18.64
CA TRP A 162 -0.50 -15.02 17.97
C TRP A 162 -0.78 -13.87 16.99
N ALA A 163 -0.77 -14.14 15.71
CA ALA A 163 -0.83 -13.11 14.69
C ALA A 163 -2.10 -13.18 13.85
N ASN A 164 -2.63 -12.01 13.48
CA ASN A 164 -3.62 -11.94 12.40
C ASN A 164 -3.02 -12.54 11.12
N LYS A 165 -3.80 -13.34 10.38
CA LYS A 165 -3.36 -14.01 9.14
C LYS A 165 -2.71 -13.05 8.13
N ASN A 166 -3.16 -11.78 8.11
CA ASN A 166 -2.58 -10.77 7.22
C ASN A 166 -1.23 -10.23 7.68
N GLN A 167 -0.80 -10.54 8.92
CA GLN A 167 0.49 -10.14 9.49
C GLN A 167 1.43 -11.33 9.73
N ALA A 168 0.91 -12.55 9.66
CA ALA A 168 1.65 -13.75 10.06
C ALA A 168 2.92 -14.00 9.21
N GLU A 169 2.82 -13.89 7.89
CA GLU A 169 3.98 -14.10 7.01
C GLU A 169 5.08 -13.05 7.28
N PHE A 170 4.71 -11.79 7.43
CA PHE A 170 5.64 -10.70 7.74
C PHE A 170 6.29 -10.90 9.12
N SER A 171 5.50 -11.20 10.15
CA SER A 171 6.01 -11.48 11.50
C SER A 171 7.02 -12.64 11.52
N THR A 172 6.71 -13.72 10.79
CA THR A 172 7.59 -14.88 10.65
C THR A 172 8.88 -14.55 9.90
N ASP A 173 8.80 -13.74 8.84
CA ASP A 173 9.98 -13.33 8.07
C ASP A 173 10.94 -12.44 8.87
N LEU A 174 10.41 -11.68 9.82
CA LEU A 174 11.21 -10.93 10.79
C LEU A 174 11.90 -11.81 11.85
N GLY A 175 11.52 -13.10 11.96
CA GLY A 175 12.06 -14.03 12.92
C GLY A 175 11.26 -14.16 14.22
N LEU A 176 10.05 -13.58 14.29
CA LEU A 176 9.14 -13.81 15.41
C LEU A 176 8.56 -15.24 15.37
N ASN A 177 8.40 -15.86 16.53
CA ASN A 177 7.85 -17.21 16.65
C ASN A 177 6.31 -17.19 16.64
N VAL A 178 5.72 -17.08 15.44
CA VAL A 178 4.28 -17.15 15.24
C VAL A 178 3.81 -18.58 15.45
N VAL A 179 3.21 -18.85 16.61
CA VAL A 179 2.74 -20.20 17.01
C VAL A 179 1.31 -20.47 16.57
N ASP A 180 0.53 -19.42 16.29
CA ASP A 180 -0.85 -19.54 15.84
C ASP A 180 -1.33 -18.27 15.10
N THR A 181 -2.48 -18.38 14.41
CA THR A 181 -3.06 -17.28 13.63
C THR A 181 -4.56 -17.16 13.87
N PHE A 182 -5.10 -15.93 13.69
CA PHE A 182 -6.53 -15.63 13.77
C PHE A 182 -6.98 -14.70 12.61
N GLY A 183 -8.29 -14.49 12.52
CA GLY A 183 -8.88 -13.54 11.58
C GLY A 183 -8.86 -14.01 10.11
N PRO A 184 -9.15 -13.10 9.15
CA PRO A 184 -9.43 -11.66 9.35
C PRO A 184 -10.86 -11.34 9.86
N GLY A 185 -11.73 -12.32 10.02
CA GLY A 185 -13.06 -12.12 10.58
C GLY A 185 -13.06 -12.00 12.11
N PRO A 186 -14.22 -11.67 12.74
CA PRO A 186 -14.35 -11.57 14.18
C PRO A 186 -13.88 -12.84 14.90
N LEU A 187 -13.27 -12.68 16.08
CA LEU A 187 -12.83 -13.81 16.89
C LEU A 187 -14.02 -14.67 17.31
N THR A 188 -13.88 -15.97 17.15
CA THR A 188 -14.83 -16.96 17.61
C THR A 188 -14.73 -17.20 19.12
N SER A 189 -15.75 -17.80 19.71
CA SER A 189 -15.72 -18.17 21.14
C SER A 189 -14.55 -19.11 21.46
N ASP A 190 -14.22 -20.03 20.57
CA ASP A 190 -13.08 -20.95 20.73
C ASP A 190 -11.75 -20.21 20.68
N GLU A 191 -11.58 -19.22 19.78
CA GLU A 191 -10.39 -18.38 19.73
C GLU A 191 -10.24 -17.51 20.98
N LEU A 192 -11.33 -16.97 21.52
CA LEU A 192 -11.30 -16.22 22.78
C LEU A 192 -10.91 -17.10 23.98
N LEU A 193 -11.42 -18.35 24.04
CA LEU A 193 -11.04 -19.31 25.07
C LEU A 193 -9.55 -19.69 24.93
N LYS A 194 -9.12 -19.98 23.73
CA LYS A 194 -7.73 -20.31 23.41
C LYS A 194 -6.77 -19.18 23.80
N ALA A 195 -7.11 -17.93 23.54
CA ALA A 195 -6.32 -16.79 23.95
C ALA A 195 -6.03 -16.77 25.46
N LYS A 196 -7.02 -17.20 26.26
CA LYS A 196 -6.91 -17.27 27.71
C LYS A 196 -6.07 -18.47 28.20
N GLU A 197 -6.17 -19.61 27.52
CA GLU A 197 -5.57 -20.89 27.97
C GLU A 197 -4.14 -21.08 27.46
N ASP A 198 -3.84 -20.66 26.22
CA ASP A 198 -2.57 -20.98 25.55
C ASP A 198 -1.39 -20.07 25.97
N GLY A 199 -1.66 -18.93 26.63
CA GLY A 199 -0.62 -18.07 27.19
C GLY A 199 0.30 -17.48 26.11
N TYR A 200 -0.25 -16.64 25.22
CA TYR A 200 0.54 -15.90 24.25
C TYR A 200 1.30 -14.76 24.92
N ASP A 201 2.54 -14.53 24.49
CA ASP A 201 3.40 -13.45 24.99
C ASP A 201 3.21 -12.15 24.20
N LEU A 202 2.71 -12.24 22.97
CA LEU A 202 2.45 -11.12 22.09
C LEU A 202 1.31 -11.46 21.12
N ILE A 203 0.40 -10.49 20.91
CA ILE A 203 -0.66 -10.57 19.91
C ILE A 203 -0.41 -9.47 18.85
N ILE A 204 -0.47 -9.83 17.56
CA ILE A 204 -0.32 -8.88 16.47
C ILE A 204 -1.58 -8.88 15.62
N ASP A 205 -2.33 -7.78 15.62
CA ASP A 205 -3.53 -7.60 14.82
C ASP A 205 -3.29 -6.64 13.64
N ASN A 206 -4.29 -6.49 12.78
CA ASN A 206 -4.20 -5.69 11.57
C ASN A 206 -5.13 -4.46 11.66
N VAL A 207 -4.58 -3.28 11.44
CA VAL A 207 -5.32 -2.00 11.51
C VAL A 207 -6.51 -1.94 10.55
N HIS A 208 -6.47 -2.67 9.44
CA HIS A 208 -7.54 -2.67 8.44
C HIS A 208 -8.75 -3.55 8.82
N ALA A 209 -8.57 -4.45 9.79
CA ALA A 209 -9.63 -5.31 10.32
C ALA A 209 -9.29 -5.69 11.77
N ILE A 210 -9.42 -4.73 12.69
CA ILE A 210 -9.13 -4.96 14.11
C ILE A 210 -10.21 -5.85 14.71
N VAL A 211 -9.80 -7.02 15.19
CA VAL A 211 -10.71 -8.01 15.80
C VAL A 211 -10.34 -8.33 17.24
N THR A 212 -9.22 -7.84 17.74
CA THR A 212 -8.68 -8.14 19.08
C THR A 212 -9.25 -7.27 20.20
N SER A 213 -10.18 -6.35 19.92
CA SER A 213 -10.77 -5.48 20.95
C SER A 213 -11.30 -6.24 22.21
N PRO A 214 -11.93 -7.42 22.09
CA PRO A 214 -12.37 -8.19 23.27
C PRO A 214 -11.22 -8.74 24.12
N LEU A 215 -10.03 -8.90 23.54
CA LEU A 215 -8.88 -9.53 24.22
C LEU A 215 -8.29 -8.65 25.32
N SER A 216 -8.45 -7.33 25.25
CA SER A 216 -8.02 -6.41 26.32
C SER A 216 -8.64 -6.70 27.68
N GLU A 217 -9.84 -7.30 27.70
CA GLU A 217 -10.51 -7.72 28.93
C GLU A 217 -10.17 -9.17 29.34
N ILE A 218 -9.88 -10.03 28.34
CA ILE A 218 -9.66 -11.47 28.56
C ILE A 218 -8.21 -11.76 28.96
N VAL A 219 -7.26 -11.08 28.30
CA VAL A 219 -5.81 -11.23 28.53
C VAL A 219 -5.13 -9.86 28.70
N PRO A 220 -5.51 -9.11 29.78
CA PRO A 220 -5.11 -7.71 29.94
C PRO A 220 -3.60 -7.48 30.11
N SER A 221 -2.84 -8.52 30.39
CA SER A 221 -1.38 -8.47 30.55
C SER A 221 -0.61 -8.84 29.29
N THR A 222 -1.30 -9.32 28.25
CA THR A 222 -0.64 -9.68 26.98
C THR A 222 -0.64 -8.45 26.06
N PRO A 223 0.54 -7.98 25.61
CA PRO A 223 0.63 -6.87 24.67
C PRO A 223 -0.09 -7.19 23.35
N ILE A 224 -0.82 -6.18 22.83
CA ILE A 224 -1.52 -6.27 21.55
C ILE A 224 -1.00 -5.14 20.66
N LEU A 225 -0.26 -5.49 19.62
CA LEU A 225 0.21 -4.54 18.60
C LEU A 225 -0.74 -4.51 17.40
N ILE A 226 -1.09 -3.33 16.95
CA ILE A 226 -1.96 -3.13 15.78
C ILE A 226 -1.10 -2.69 14.60
N TRP A 227 -0.66 -3.63 13.81
CA TRP A 227 0.23 -3.39 12.69
C TRP A 227 -0.52 -3.02 11.41
N ARG A 228 0.16 -2.28 10.55
CA ARG A 228 -0.32 -1.92 9.21
C ARG A 228 0.41 -2.76 8.15
N ASN A 229 -0.28 -3.17 7.10
CA ASN A 229 0.33 -3.93 6.01
C ASN A 229 0.50 -3.14 4.71
N PHE A 230 -0.17 -1.99 4.54
CA PHE A 230 0.02 -1.13 3.38
C PHE A 230 -0.15 0.36 3.73
N PRO A 231 0.46 1.27 2.94
CA PRO A 231 0.37 2.71 3.19
C PRO A 231 -1.00 3.28 2.79
N THR A 232 -1.34 4.43 3.38
CA THR A 232 -2.52 5.24 3.05
C THR A 232 -2.16 6.49 2.25
N SER A 233 -0.98 6.54 1.67
CA SER A 233 -0.50 7.61 0.80
C SER A 233 0.34 7.02 -0.34
N LEU A 234 0.58 7.83 -1.37
CA LEU A 234 1.45 7.51 -2.50
C LEU A 234 2.78 8.27 -2.43
N GLU A 235 3.15 8.74 -1.25
CA GLU A 235 4.43 9.42 -1.07
C GLU A 235 5.61 8.46 -1.23
N LYS A 236 6.78 9.04 -1.48
CA LYS A 236 8.02 8.26 -1.54
C LYS A 236 8.28 7.54 -0.21
N ASP A 237 8.83 6.33 -0.31
CA ASP A 237 9.16 5.48 0.83
C ASP A 237 7.95 5.12 1.72
N ALA A 238 6.71 5.19 1.20
CA ALA A 238 5.50 4.97 1.98
C ALA A 238 5.46 3.55 2.61
N LEU A 239 5.88 2.50 1.88
CA LEU A 239 5.92 1.14 2.45
C LEU A 239 7.06 0.97 3.45
N TYR A 240 8.20 1.60 3.23
CA TYR A 240 9.30 1.62 4.20
C TYR A 240 8.84 2.20 5.54
N LYS A 241 8.13 3.34 5.51
CA LYS A 241 7.55 3.96 6.72
C LYS A 241 6.52 3.08 7.41
N VAL A 242 5.75 2.30 6.66
CA VAL A 242 4.81 1.31 7.24
C VAL A 242 5.57 0.22 7.98
N ILE A 243 6.59 -0.36 7.37
CA ILE A 243 7.37 -1.46 7.96
C ILE A 243 8.16 -0.95 9.17
N SER A 244 8.89 0.15 9.03
CA SER A 244 9.65 0.75 10.14
C SER A 244 8.75 1.16 11.30
N GLY A 245 7.57 1.74 11.03
CA GLY A 245 6.61 2.10 12.06
C GLY A 245 6.04 0.89 12.82
N ASN A 246 5.84 -0.24 12.15
CA ASN A 246 5.46 -1.49 12.84
C ASN A 246 6.59 -2.00 13.74
N LEU A 247 7.84 -1.92 13.29
CA LEU A 247 9.01 -2.27 14.08
C LEU A 247 9.19 -1.35 15.29
N GLU A 248 9.02 -0.04 15.10
CA GLU A 248 9.05 0.95 16.20
C GLU A 248 8.00 0.64 17.27
N MET A 249 6.79 0.22 16.90
CA MET A 249 5.79 -0.21 17.87
C MET A 249 6.26 -1.43 18.66
N LEU A 250 6.92 -2.40 18.02
CA LEU A 250 7.48 -3.56 18.67
C LEU A 250 8.61 -3.18 19.63
N TRP A 251 9.54 -2.31 19.17
CA TRP A 251 10.65 -1.84 20.01
C TRP A 251 10.16 -1.08 21.24
N ASN A 252 9.19 -0.19 21.07
CA ASN A 252 8.62 0.58 22.17
C ASN A 252 7.93 -0.31 23.22
N GLU A 253 7.19 -1.34 22.79
CA GLU A 253 6.50 -2.27 23.69
C GLU A 253 7.49 -3.02 24.58
N PHE A 254 8.63 -3.44 24.04
CA PHE A 254 9.65 -4.20 24.79
C PHE A 254 10.81 -3.33 25.33
N GLY A 255 10.70 -1.99 25.26
CA GLY A 255 11.69 -1.06 25.80
C GLY A 255 13.06 -1.11 25.10
N ILE A 256 13.09 -1.54 23.85
CA ILE A 256 14.29 -1.61 23.02
C ILE A 256 14.59 -0.20 22.46
N LYS A 257 15.87 0.23 22.55
CA LYS A 257 16.31 1.57 22.13
C LYS A 257 17.19 1.50 20.91
#